data_066a12d7644883866b493a30e5cf08d1
#
_entry.id   066a12d7644883866b493a30e5cf08d1
#
_cell.length_a   1.000
_cell.length_b   1.000
_cell.length_c   1.000
_cell.angle_alpha   90.00
_cell.angle_beta   90.00
_cell.angle_gamma   90.00
#
_symmetry.space_group_name_H-M   'P 1'
#
loop_
_entity.id
_entity.type
_entity.pdbx_description
1 polymer ?
#
loop_
_entity_poly.entity_id
_entity_poly.type
_entity_poly.pdbx_seq_one_letter_code
_entity_poly.pdbx_strand_id
1 'polypeptide(L)'
;MEKIVIAIDTMGTDNGSAYFVQGIAEAMDLYDDLSFIVTGKEEELKTYIDQYGCDKTRIEVVDATEEITCHDAPVDAIRRKKNSSMVLALNAVKEGRAAACISGGNSGALLAGGQFLVGR
;
A
#
# COMPACT_ATOMS: atom_id res chain seq x y z
N MET A 1 -16.57 18.07 0.38
CA MET A 1 -15.15 18.00 -0.01
C MET A 1 -14.83 16.60 -0.47
N GLU A 2 -14.27 16.46 -1.66
CA GLU A 2 -13.90 15.15 -2.17
C GLU A 2 -12.73 14.59 -1.39
N LYS A 3 -12.83 13.32 -1.04
CA LYS A 3 -11.73 12.62 -0.39
C LYS A 3 -10.79 12.05 -1.43
N ILE A 4 -9.49 12.21 -1.19
CA ILE A 4 -8.45 11.62 -2.00
C ILE A 4 -7.99 10.34 -1.31
N VAL A 5 -8.07 9.23 -2.00
CA VAL A 5 -7.65 7.93 -1.46
C VAL A 5 -6.30 7.55 -2.04
N ILE A 6 -5.36 7.23 -1.17
CA ILE A 6 -4.01 6.78 -1.52
C ILE A 6 -3.85 5.33 -1.09
N ALA A 7 -3.42 4.48 -2.02
CA ALA A 7 -3.08 3.09 -1.71
C ALA A 7 -1.62 3.00 -1.28
N ILE A 8 -1.35 2.33 -0.17
CA ILE A 8 0.00 2.21 0.38
C ILE A 8 0.36 0.75 0.54
N ASP A 9 1.39 0.32 -0.17
CA ASP A 9 2.03 -0.98 -0.01
C ASP A 9 3.05 -0.89 1.13
N THR A 10 2.86 -1.66 2.20
CA THR A 10 3.70 -1.58 3.39
C THR A 10 4.73 -2.68 3.51
N MET A 11 4.82 -3.59 2.55
CA MET A 11 5.71 -4.75 2.61
C MET A 11 6.86 -4.63 1.61
N GLY A 12 7.90 -5.45 1.82
CA GLY A 12 9.03 -5.50 0.90
C GLY A 12 10.03 -4.37 1.06
N THR A 13 10.01 -3.66 2.18
CA THR A 13 10.94 -2.58 2.49
C THR A 13 11.80 -2.93 3.70
N ASP A 14 12.94 -2.28 3.82
CA ASP A 14 13.86 -2.50 4.93
C ASP A 14 13.34 -1.92 6.27
N ASN A 15 12.47 -0.92 6.21
CA ASN A 15 12.01 -0.19 7.40
C ASN A 15 10.73 -0.74 8.03
N GLY A 16 10.05 -1.65 7.34
CA GLY A 16 8.84 -2.31 7.85
C GLY A 16 7.58 -1.45 7.84
N SER A 17 6.47 -2.11 8.18
CA SER A 17 5.13 -1.49 8.10
C SER A 17 4.92 -0.35 9.07
N ALA A 18 5.55 -0.40 10.25
CA ALA A 18 5.40 0.65 11.26
C ALA A 18 5.77 2.03 10.71
N TYR A 19 6.79 2.08 9.88
CA TYR A 19 7.29 3.32 9.28
C TYR A 19 6.21 3.98 8.41
N PHE A 20 5.51 3.18 7.62
CA PHE A 20 4.43 3.67 6.76
C PHE A 20 3.23 4.16 7.57
N VAL A 21 2.86 3.40 8.62
CA VAL A 21 1.73 3.79 9.47
C VAL A 21 2.02 5.09 10.20
N GLN A 22 3.25 5.27 10.66
CA GLN A 22 3.66 6.52 11.29
C GLN A 22 3.52 7.70 10.31
N GLY A 23 3.94 7.51 9.06
CA GLY A 23 3.78 8.52 8.01
C GLY A 23 2.32 8.83 7.70
N ILE A 24 1.47 7.81 7.72
CA ILE A 24 0.01 7.98 7.54
C ILE A 24 -0.56 8.85 8.67
N ALA A 25 -0.16 8.58 9.92
CA ALA A 25 -0.62 9.36 11.06
C ALA A 25 -0.24 10.84 10.90
N GLU A 26 0.98 11.12 10.48
CA GLU A 26 1.43 12.49 10.22
C GLU A 26 0.65 13.15 9.09
N ALA A 27 0.40 12.43 8.01
CA ALA A 27 -0.37 12.95 6.87
C ALA A 27 -1.81 13.26 7.26
N MET A 28 -2.42 12.43 8.11
CA MET A 28 -3.78 12.67 8.60
C MET A 28 -3.90 13.94 9.43
N ASP A 29 -2.86 14.26 10.18
CA ASP A 29 -2.82 15.48 10.98
C ASP A 29 -2.71 16.74 10.10
N LEU A 30 -2.07 16.60 8.94
CA LEU A 30 -1.84 17.72 8.02
C LEU A 30 -2.98 17.92 7.03
N TYR A 31 -3.67 16.85 6.63
CA TYR A 31 -4.65 16.88 5.54
C TYR A 31 -5.94 16.16 5.93
N ASP A 32 -7.05 16.88 5.96
CA ASP A 32 -8.36 16.33 6.33
C ASP A 32 -9.02 15.53 5.19
N ASP A 33 -8.59 15.75 3.97
CA ASP A 33 -9.19 15.15 2.78
C ASP A 33 -8.54 13.84 2.32
N LEU A 34 -7.52 13.35 3.03
CA LEU A 34 -6.86 12.10 2.71
C LEU A 34 -7.50 10.92 3.41
N SER A 35 -7.67 9.84 2.67
CA SER A 35 -8.01 8.51 3.16
C SER A 35 -7.03 7.51 2.55
N PHE A 36 -6.93 6.33 3.16
CA PHE A 36 -5.88 5.39 2.79
C PHE A 36 -6.42 3.98 2.64
N ILE A 37 -5.95 3.26 1.61
CA ILE A 37 -6.06 1.82 1.50
C ILE A 37 -4.66 1.28 1.78
N VAL A 38 -4.50 0.54 2.87
CA VAL A 38 -3.19 0.08 3.34
C VAL A 38 -3.11 -1.43 3.17
N THR A 39 -2.18 -1.89 2.36
CA THR A 39 -2.01 -3.31 2.07
C THR A 39 -0.78 -3.85 2.79
N GLY A 40 -0.94 -5.01 3.41
CA GLY A 40 0.13 -5.66 4.17
C GLY A 40 -0.44 -6.71 5.10
N LYS A 41 0.29 -7.01 6.16
CA LYS A 41 -0.17 -7.95 7.18
C LYS A 41 -1.19 -7.27 8.08
N GLU A 42 -2.43 -7.71 8.01
CA GLU A 42 -3.56 -7.06 8.67
C GLU A 42 -3.36 -6.90 10.18
N GLU A 43 -2.96 -7.96 10.87
CA GLU A 43 -2.78 -7.91 12.32
C GLU A 43 -1.71 -6.89 12.73
N GLU A 44 -0.59 -6.89 12.01
CA GLU A 44 0.51 -5.99 12.25
C GLU A 44 0.09 -4.54 12.00
N LEU A 45 -0.60 -4.31 10.87
CA LEU A 45 -1.08 -2.98 10.51
C LEU A 45 -2.08 -2.43 11.53
N LYS A 46 -3.01 -3.26 12.01
CA LYS A 46 -3.98 -2.84 13.01
C LYS A 46 -3.31 -2.45 14.32
N THR A 47 -2.27 -3.20 14.72
CA THR A 47 -1.50 -2.88 15.91
C THR A 47 -0.84 -1.51 15.81
N TYR A 48 -0.21 -1.23 14.69
CA TYR A 48 0.45 0.07 14.48
C TYR A 48 -0.55 1.21 14.32
N ILE A 49 -1.68 0.97 13.66
CA ILE A 49 -2.74 1.97 13.52
C ILE A 49 -3.24 2.41 14.90
N ASP A 50 -3.44 1.45 15.81
CA ASP A 50 -3.82 1.76 17.18
C ASP A 50 -2.69 2.48 17.94
N GLN A 51 -1.46 2.02 17.77
CA GLN A 51 -0.30 2.59 18.46
C GLN A 51 -0.07 4.06 18.10
N TYR A 52 -0.20 4.41 16.84
CA TYR A 52 0.03 5.77 16.35
C TYR A 52 -1.23 6.64 16.34
N GLY A 53 -2.35 6.11 16.80
CA GLY A 53 -3.59 6.87 16.95
C GLY A 53 -4.21 7.34 15.64
N CYS A 54 -4.09 6.56 14.59
CA CYS A 54 -4.67 6.90 13.30
C CYS A 54 -6.20 6.86 13.34
N ASP A 55 -6.85 7.74 12.59
CA ASP A 55 -8.30 7.74 12.42
C ASP A 55 -8.73 6.54 11.56
N LYS A 56 -9.29 5.54 12.21
CA LYS A 56 -9.70 4.28 11.57
C LYS A 56 -10.80 4.46 10.52
N THR A 57 -11.57 5.53 10.61
CA THR A 57 -12.64 5.80 9.62
C THR A 57 -12.07 6.22 8.26
N ARG A 58 -10.79 6.57 8.21
CA ARG A 58 -10.10 7.02 7.01
C ARG A 58 -9.13 5.98 6.47
N ILE A 59 -9.09 4.77 7.06
CA ILE A 59 -8.17 3.71 6.66
C ILE A 59 -8.95 2.43 6.39
N GLU A 60 -8.71 1.85 5.21
CA GLU A 60 -9.13 0.48 4.89
C GLU A 60 -7.87 -0.40 4.87
N VAL A 61 -7.85 -1.46 5.67
CA VAL A 61 -6.74 -2.41 5.70
C VAL A 61 -7.08 -3.60 4.81
N VAL A 62 -6.17 -3.93 3.89
CA VAL A 62 -6.31 -5.10 3.01
C VAL A 62 -5.20 -6.08 3.33
N ASP A 63 -5.58 -7.28 3.78
CA ASP A 63 -4.62 -8.31 4.15
C ASP A 63 -3.91 -8.86 2.92
N ALA A 64 -2.58 -8.90 2.98
CA ALA A 64 -1.74 -9.47 1.93
C ALA A 64 -1.12 -10.77 2.42
N THR A 65 -1.32 -11.85 1.66
CA THR A 65 -0.80 -13.17 2.01
C THR A 65 0.55 -13.46 1.36
N GLU A 66 0.99 -12.59 0.46
CA GLU A 66 2.25 -12.75 -0.27
C GLU A 66 3.06 -11.46 -0.22
N GLU A 67 4.37 -11.58 -0.36
CA GLU A 67 5.29 -10.44 -0.36
C GLU A 67 6.19 -10.49 -1.59
N ILE A 68 6.33 -9.35 -2.26
CA ILE A 68 7.34 -9.19 -3.31
C ILE A 68 8.58 -8.58 -2.65
N THR A 69 9.68 -9.34 -2.68
CA THR A 69 10.94 -8.90 -2.09
C THR A 69 11.82 -8.21 -3.12
N CYS A 70 12.88 -7.53 -2.66
CA CYS A 70 13.84 -6.90 -3.56
C CYS A 70 14.65 -7.92 -4.38
N HIS A 71 14.58 -9.21 -4.03
CA HIS A 71 15.26 -10.30 -4.73
C HIS A 71 14.40 -10.98 -5.79
N ASP A 72 13.11 -10.68 -5.83
CA ASP A 72 12.20 -11.26 -6.82
C ASP A 72 12.43 -10.66 -8.21
N ALA A 73 12.30 -11.51 -9.24
CA ALA A 73 12.29 -11.02 -10.62
C ALA A 73 11.01 -10.17 -10.84
N PRO A 74 11.13 -8.92 -11.27
CA PRO A 74 10.01 -7.97 -11.26
C PRO A 74 8.75 -8.42 -11.99
N VAL A 75 8.87 -8.84 -13.24
CA VAL A 75 7.69 -9.22 -14.05
C VAL A 75 7.06 -10.50 -13.52
N ASP A 76 7.88 -11.49 -13.18
CA ASP A 76 7.38 -12.74 -12.61
C ASP A 76 6.66 -12.52 -11.29
N ALA A 77 7.21 -11.67 -10.43
CA ALA A 77 6.60 -11.36 -9.14
C ALA A 77 5.20 -10.77 -9.31
N ILE A 78 5.04 -9.81 -10.21
CA ILE A 78 3.74 -9.18 -10.49
C ILE A 78 2.74 -10.22 -11.04
N ARG A 79 3.21 -11.14 -11.88
CA ARG A 79 2.33 -12.14 -12.49
C ARG A 79 1.92 -13.25 -11.54
N ARG A 80 2.83 -13.68 -10.66
CA ARG A 80 2.63 -14.84 -9.77
C ARG A 80 2.08 -14.47 -8.40
N LYS A 81 2.52 -13.36 -7.84
CA LYS A 81 2.17 -12.96 -6.47
C LYS A 81 1.00 -12.00 -6.46
N LYS A 82 -0.15 -12.48 -6.89
CA LYS A 82 -1.37 -11.67 -7.05
C LYS A 82 -1.97 -11.19 -5.73
N ASN A 83 -1.64 -11.85 -4.63
CA ASN A 83 -2.08 -11.47 -3.29
C ASN A 83 -0.96 -10.77 -2.50
N SER A 84 0.05 -10.27 -3.21
CA SER A 84 1.08 -9.44 -2.59
C SER A 84 0.53 -8.05 -2.30
N SER A 85 1.10 -7.42 -1.27
CA SER A 85 0.69 -6.07 -0.90
C SER A 85 0.85 -5.08 -2.05
N MET A 86 1.90 -5.21 -2.86
CA MET A 86 2.13 -4.35 -4.02
C MET A 86 1.04 -4.51 -5.08
N VAL A 87 0.71 -5.75 -5.46
CA VAL A 87 -0.32 -6.00 -6.48
C VAL A 87 -1.68 -5.54 -5.99
N LEU A 88 -2.01 -5.80 -4.73
CA LEU A 88 -3.27 -5.34 -4.14
C LEU A 88 -3.39 -3.82 -4.16
N ALA A 89 -2.31 -3.12 -3.82
CA ALA A 89 -2.29 -1.65 -3.85
C ALA A 89 -2.44 -1.11 -5.27
N LEU A 90 -1.73 -1.69 -6.24
CA LEU A 90 -1.83 -1.28 -7.64
C LEU A 90 -3.22 -1.56 -8.21
N ASN A 91 -3.85 -2.67 -7.83
CA ASN A 91 -5.21 -2.99 -8.26
C ASN A 91 -6.22 -1.98 -7.72
N ALA A 92 -6.01 -1.44 -6.53
CA ALA A 92 -6.87 -0.40 -5.99
C ALA A 92 -6.87 0.84 -6.90
N VAL A 93 -5.71 1.19 -7.47
CA VAL A 93 -5.60 2.29 -8.44
C VAL A 93 -6.28 1.91 -9.75
N LYS A 94 -6.01 0.71 -10.26
CA LYS A 94 -6.61 0.22 -11.50
C LYS A 94 -8.13 0.23 -11.44
N GLU A 95 -8.70 -0.17 -10.32
CA GLU A 95 -10.16 -0.26 -10.12
C GLU A 95 -10.80 1.09 -9.79
N GLY A 96 -10.03 2.14 -9.68
CA GLY A 96 -10.53 3.48 -9.37
C GLY A 96 -10.84 3.71 -7.88
N ARG A 97 -10.44 2.79 -7.00
CA ARG A 97 -10.65 2.94 -5.55
C ARG A 97 -9.61 3.84 -4.90
N ALA A 98 -8.46 4.00 -5.54
CA ALA A 98 -7.42 4.90 -5.08
C ALA A 98 -6.93 5.78 -6.24
N ALA A 99 -6.51 7.00 -5.92
CA ALA A 99 -5.99 7.95 -6.90
C ALA A 99 -4.52 7.71 -7.23
N ALA A 100 -3.77 7.14 -6.28
CA ALA A 100 -2.34 6.88 -6.44
C ALA A 100 -1.89 5.74 -5.54
N CYS A 101 -0.73 5.19 -5.83
CA CYS A 101 -0.12 4.12 -5.05
C CYS A 101 1.28 4.55 -4.61
N ILE A 102 1.60 4.29 -3.35
CA ILE A 102 2.93 4.50 -2.79
C ILE A 102 3.50 3.15 -2.36
N SER A 103 4.72 2.87 -2.74
CA SER A 103 5.43 1.65 -2.33
C SER A 103 6.91 1.96 -2.17
N GLY A 104 7.52 1.40 -1.14
CA GLY A 104 8.98 1.43 -0.94
C GLY A 104 9.65 0.10 -1.25
N GLY A 105 8.92 -0.83 -1.87
CA GLY A 105 9.40 -2.18 -2.16
C GLY A 105 10.23 -2.27 -3.45
N ASN A 106 10.16 -3.41 -4.11
CA ASN A 106 10.92 -3.69 -5.33
C ASN A 106 10.57 -2.70 -6.45
N SER A 107 11.51 -1.82 -6.79
CA SER A 107 11.28 -0.75 -7.77
C SER A 107 10.95 -1.27 -9.17
N GLY A 108 11.61 -2.35 -9.59
CA GLY A 108 11.34 -2.99 -10.88
C GLY A 108 9.93 -3.58 -10.93
N ALA A 109 9.50 -4.22 -9.84
CA ALA A 109 8.15 -4.77 -9.74
C ALA A 109 7.11 -3.66 -9.74
N LEU A 110 7.36 -2.55 -9.06
CA LEU A 110 6.45 -1.40 -9.03
C LEU A 110 6.30 -0.80 -10.43
N LEU A 111 7.39 -0.65 -11.15
CA LEU A 111 7.38 -0.16 -12.54
C LEU A 111 6.61 -1.12 -13.46
N ALA A 112 6.91 -2.42 -13.38
CA ALA A 112 6.24 -3.43 -14.19
C ALA A 112 4.74 -3.50 -13.87
N GLY A 113 4.40 -3.50 -12.57
CA GLY A 113 3.01 -3.52 -12.13
C GLY A 113 2.26 -2.26 -12.53
N GLY A 114 2.89 -1.11 -12.41
CA GLY A 114 2.30 0.15 -12.87
C GLY A 114 1.95 0.10 -14.35
N GLN A 115 2.86 -0.42 -15.16
CA GLN A 115 2.64 -0.51 -16.60
C GLN A 115 1.62 -1.60 -16.99
N PHE A 116 1.72 -2.78 -16.41
CA PHE A 116 0.89 -3.92 -16.82
C PHE A 116 -0.46 -3.99 -16.13
N LEU A 117 -0.57 -3.54 -14.89
CA LEU A 117 -1.82 -3.59 -14.14
C LEU A 117 -2.61 -2.29 -14.23
N VAL A 118 -1.95 -1.17 -14.02
CA VAL A 118 -2.63 0.14 -14.03
C VAL A 118 -2.71 0.70 -15.45
N GLY A 119 -1.66 0.56 -16.20
CA GLY A 119 -1.58 1.07 -17.56
C GLY A 119 -1.03 2.49 -17.61
N ARG A 120 -1.10 3.09 -18.76
CA ARG A 120 -0.55 4.41 -19.01
C ARG A 120 -1.58 5.51 -18.79
#